data_97216432c72a5b6d5f1c0a09418ada6b
#
_entry.id   97216432c72a5b6d5f1c0a09418ada6b
#
_cell.length_a   1.000
_cell.length_b   1.000
_cell.length_c   1.000
_cell.angle_alpha   90.00
_cell.angle_beta   90.00
_cell.angle_gamma   90.00
#
_symmetry.space_group_name_H-M   'P 1'
#
loop_
_entity.id
_entity.type
_entity.pdbx_description
1 polymer ?
#
loop_
_entity_poly.entity_id
_entity_poly.type
_entity_poly.pdbx_seq_one_letter_code
_entity_poly.pdbx_strand_id
1 'polypeptide(L)'
;MSTLILLHSALGRTSGMDAVAERFALAGHAVHTPDVYAGKTFDAAEPGVAHAQEVGFSTLVDRVKDACEDLGDDLVFGGFSLGAALAQQMGKNDPRARGVLLFHGGGFPKPTRWQAGVPVQAHFAVDDSWRTPGTIETLMESAAKAGTQAEYFLYPGDSHLFSDPTTPDYREDSAELLYERALAFLDRF
;
A
#
# COMPACT_ATOMS: atom_id res chain seq x y z
N MET A 1 10.32 -7.09 -14.75
CA MET A 1 9.40 -7.99 -13.98
C MET A 1 9.77 -7.83 -12.52
N SER A 2 8.94 -7.16 -11.75
CA SER A 2 9.18 -6.86 -10.33
C SER A 2 8.50 -7.89 -9.42
N THR A 3 8.96 -7.97 -8.17
CA THR A 3 8.30 -8.74 -7.12
C THR A 3 7.52 -7.77 -6.22
N LEU A 4 6.19 -7.82 -6.30
CA LEU A 4 5.28 -7.00 -5.52
C LEU A 4 4.85 -7.72 -4.25
N ILE A 5 5.09 -7.12 -3.10
CA ILE A 5 4.52 -7.53 -1.81
C ILE A 5 3.29 -6.67 -1.58
N LEU A 6 2.11 -7.23 -1.78
CA LEU A 6 0.83 -6.53 -1.72
C LEU A 6 0.12 -6.79 -0.40
N LEU A 7 0.01 -5.77 0.45
CA LEU A 7 -0.47 -5.84 1.81
C LEU A 7 -1.92 -5.39 1.91
N HIS A 8 -2.74 -6.20 2.59
CA HIS A 8 -4.17 -5.98 2.73
C HIS A 8 -4.53 -4.79 3.64
N SER A 9 -5.74 -4.28 3.48
CA SER A 9 -6.33 -3.24 4.31
C SER A 9 -6.68 -3.75 5.73
N ALA A 10 -7.29 -2.92 6.53
CA ALA A 10 -7.87 -3.33 7.82
C ALA A 10 -8.96 -4.40 7.70
N LEU A 11 -9.50 -4.65 6.51
CA LEU A 11 -10.46 -5.74 6.28
C LEU A 11 -9.84 -7.14 6.32
N GLY A 12 -8.50 -7.25 6.31
CA GLY A 12 -7.80 -8.52 6.20
C GLY A 12 -7.61 -8.95 4.74
N ARG A 13 -7.07 -10.16 4.52
CA ARG A 13 -6.90 -10.72 3.19
C ARG A 13 -8.23 -11.24 2.66
N THR A 14 -8.98 -10.40 1.98
CA THR A 14 -10.27 -10.69 1.35
C THR A 14 -10.08 -11.20 -0.08
N SER A 15 -11.17 -11.72 -0.68
CA SER A 15 -11.20 -12.06 -2.11
C SER A 15 -10.93 -10.85 -3.03
N GLY A 16 -11.22 -9.63 -2.57
CA GLY A 16 -10.87 -8.40 -3.28
C GLY A 16 -9.36 -8.23 -3.41
N MET A 17 -8.62 -8.51 -2.35
CA MET A 17 -7.15 -8.52 -2.40
C MET A 17 -6.60 -9.57 -3.36
N ASP A 18 -7.20 -10.77 -3.39
CA ASP A 18 -6.78 -11.82 -4.31
C ASP A 18 -7.06 -11.43 -5.77
N ALA A 19 -8.20 -10.79 -6.06
CA ALA A 19 -8.52 -10.28 -7.40
C ALA A 19 -7.54 -9.18 -7.85
N VAL A 20 -7.15 -8.29 -6.95
CA VAL A 20 -6.14 -7.26 -7.25
C VAL A 20 -4.77 -7.88 -7.48
N ALA A 21 -4.37 -8.86 -6.67
CA ALA A 21 -3.11 -9.57 -6.85
C ALA A 21 -3.06 -10.30 -8.20
N GLU A 22 -4.15 -10.96 -8.60
CA GLU A 22 -4.28 -11.61 -9.90
C GLU A 22 -4.10 -10.60 -11.05
N ARG A 23 -4.67 -9.40 -10.93
CA ARG A 23 -4.51 -8.35 -11.94
C ARG A 23 -3.05 -7.99 -12.18
N PHE A 24 -2.26 -7.78 -11.12
CA PHE A 24 -0.82 -7.51 -11.24
C PHE A 24 -0.04 -8.72 -11.75
N ALA A 25 -0.44 -9.94 -11.36
CA ALA A 25 0.20 -11.17 -11.84
C ALA A 25 -0.06 -11.39 -13.35
N LEU A 26 -1.28 -11.14 -13.84
CA LEU A 26 -1.61 -11.20 -15.27
C LEU A 26 -0.84 -10.17 -16.11
N ALA A 27 -0.43 -9.06 -15.51
CA ALA A 27 0.44 -8.07 -16.14
C ALA A 27 1.93 -8.48 -16.15
N GLY A 28 2.29 -9.63 -15.58
CA GLY A 28 3.63 -10.21 -15.65
C GLY A 28 4.52 -9.96 -14.43
N HIS A 29 3.96 -9.47 -13.31
CA HIS A 29 4.70 -9.28 -12.06
C HIS A 29 4.55 -10.51 -11.14
N ALA A 30 5.58 -10.82 -10.34
CA ALA A 30 5.44 -11.77 -9.23
C ALA A 30 4.73 -11.06 -8.07
N VAL A 31 3.63 -11.63 -7.56
CA VAL A 31 2.84 -11.00 -6.49
C VAL A 31 2.74 -11.92 -5.28
N HIS A 32 3.11 -11.40 -4.13
CA HIS A 32 2.94 -12.06 -2.83
C HIS A 32 1.96 -11.24 -1.99
N THR A 33 0.99 -11.92 -1.38
CA THR A 33 -0.06 -11.30 -0.55
C THR A 33 -0.01 -11.86 0.88
N PRO A 34 0.93 -11.39 1.72
CA PRO A 34 1.02 -11.84 3.11
C PRO A 34 -0.27 -11.58 3.87
N ASP A 35 -0.76 -12.59 4.58
CA ASP A 35 -1.86 -12.44 5.53
C ASP A 35 -1.32 -12.09 6.92
N VAL A 36 -1.28 -10.81 7.24
CA VAL A 36 -0.77 -10.34 8.54
C VAL A 36 -1.80 -10.46 9.67
N TYR A 37 -3.04 -10.90 9.36
CA TYR A 37 -4.10 -11.13 10.33
C TYR A 37 -4.36 -12.60 10.68
N ALA A 38 -3.55 -13.52 10.13
CA ALA A 38 -3.64 -14.96 10.39
C ALA A 38 -5.04 -15.54 10.13
N GLY A 39 -5.62 -15.22 8.98
CA GLY A 39 -6.92 -15.71 8.49
C GLY A 39 -8.13 -14.89 8.92
N LYS A 40 -7.95 -13.83 9.73
CA LYS A 40 -9.09 -12.99 10.13
C LYS A 40 -9.45 -11.98 9.04
N THR A 41 -10.75 -11.86 8.76
CA THR A 41 -11.33 -10.87 7.87
C THR A 41 -12.48 -10.13 8.55
N PHE A 42 -12.77 -8.92 8.07
CA PHE A 42 -13.79 -8.04 8.62
C PHE A 42 -14.62 -7.42 7.50
N ASP A 43 -15.91 -7.25 7.73
CA ASP A 43 -16.84 -6.65 6.77
C ASP A 43 -16.84 -5.10 6.83
N ALA A 44 -16.20 -4.51 7.86
CA ALA A 44 -16.09 -3.07 8.05
C ALA A 44 -14.70 -2.68 8.56
N ALA A 45 -14.31 -1.44 8.29
CA ALA A 45 -12.97 -0.94 8.61
C ALA A 45 -12.73 -0.84 10.13
N GLU A 46 -13.72 -0.35 10.90
CA GLU A 46 -13.56 -0.08 12.33
C GLU A 46 -13.19 -1.31 13.15
N PRO A 47 -13.88 -2.48 13.04
CA PRO A 47 -13.48 -3.70 13.75
C PRO A 47 -12.11 -4.22 13.28
N GLY A 48 -11.77 -4.06 12.00
CA GLY A 48 -10.46 -4.42 11.49
C GLY A 48 -9.34 -3.52 12.04
N VAL A 49 -9.59 -2.23 12.17
CA VAL A 49 -8.66 -1.27 12.82
C VAL A 49 -8.48 -1.61 14.31
N ALA A 50 -9.58 -1.92 15.01
CA ALA A 50 -9.51 -2.35 16.40
C ALA A 50 -8.66 -3.62 16.57
N HIS A 51 -8.81 -4.59 15.66
CA HIS A 51 -7.96 -5.77 15.63
C HIS A 51 -6.50 -5.45 15.36
N ALA A 52 -6.20 -4.55 14.42
CA ALA A 52 -4.83 -4.10 14.17
C ALA A 52 -4.19 -3.46 15.40
N GLN A 53 -4.95 -2.66 16.14
CA GLN A 53 -4.51 -2.04 17.40
C GLN A 53 -4.24 -3.09 18.49
N GLU A 54 -5.09 -4.11 18.62
CA GLU A 54 -4.90 -5.22 19.55
C GLU A 54 -3.63 -6.01 19.24
N VAL A 55 -3.40 -6.35 17.98
CA VAL A 55 -2.18 -7.06 17.52
C VAL A 55 -0.94 -6.20 17.70
N GLY A 56 -1.05 -4.91 17.47
CA GLY A 56 0.03 -3.95 17.51
C GLY A 56 0.80 -3.81 16.19
N PHE A 57 1.03 -2.56 15.79
CA PHE A 57 1.64 -2.25 14.50
C PHE A 57 3.03 -2.88 14.30
N SER A 58 3.87 -2.93 15.35
CA SER A 58 5.18 -3.58 15.28
C SER A 58 5.08 -5.07 14.96
N THR A 59 4.13 -5.77 15.58
CA THR A 59 3.87 -7.19 15.30
C THR A 59 3.43 -7.42 13.85
N LEU A 60 2.57 -6.52 13.32
CA LEU A 60 2.17 -6.60 11.91
C LEU A 60 3.35 -6.38 10.97
N VAL A 61 4.23 -5.42 11.27
CA VAL A 61 5.48 -5.22 10.51
C VAL A 61 6.38 -6.45 10.56
N ASP A 62 6.54 -7.08 11.72
CA ASP A 62 7.37 -8.27 11.84
C ASP A 62 6.78 -9.45 11.04
N ARG A 63 5.45 -9.63 11.03
CA ARG A 63 4.80 -10.62 10.15
C ARG A 63 5.04 -10.36 8.66
N VAL A 64 5.12 -9.09 8.23
CA VAL A 64 5.50 -8.78 6.85
C VAL A 64 6.94 -9.18 6.58
N LYS A 65 7.88 -8.88 7.48
CA LYS A 65 9.30 -9.29 7.36
C LYS A 65 9.46 -10.79 7.26
N ASP A 66 8.80 -11.53 8.17
CA ASP A 66 8.82 -12.99 8.19
C ASP A 66 8.30 -13.58 6.87
N ALA A 67 7.20 -13.03 6.34
CA ALA A 67 6.65 -13.46 5.05
C ALA A 67 7.55 -13.15 3.85
N CYS A 68 8.52 -12.25 4.00
CA CYS A 68 9.49 -11.88 2.97
C CYS A 68 10.87 -12.51 3.18
N GLU A 69 11.07 -13.37 4.21
CA GLU A 69 12.39 -13.85 4.60
C GLU A 69 13.10 -14.61 3.46
N ASP A 70 12.36 -15.49 2.77
CA ASP A 70 12.88 -16.34 1.70
C ASP A 70 12.78 -15.68 0.30
N LEU A 71 12.31 -14.42 0.22
CA LEU A 71 12.22 -13.71 -1.05
C LEU A 71 13.56 -13.03 -1.37
N GLY A 72 13.88 -12.98 -2.67
CA GLY A 72 15.08 -12.30 -3.17
C GLY A 72 15.10 -10.79 -2.89
N ASP A 73 16.11 -10.15 -3.42
CA ASP A 73 16.22 -8.68 -3.44
C ASP A 73 15.24 -8.08 -4.48
N ASP A 74 15.17 -6.76 -4.54
CA ASP A 74 14.37 -6.00 -5.50
C ASP A 74 12.84 -6.12 -5.28
N LEU A 75 12.41 -5.89 -4.05
CA LEU A 75 11.00 -5.92 -3.64
C LEU A 75 10.33 -4.55 -3.82
N VAL A 76 9.14 -4.54 -4.40
CA VAL A 76 8.23 -3.39 -4.36
C VAL A 76 7.17 -3.66 -3.30
N PHE A 77 7.06 -2.78 -2.32
CA PHE A 77 6.05 -2.90 -1.27
C PHE A 77 4.82 -2.07 -1.63
N GLY A 78 3.68 -2.73 -1.77
CA GLY A 78 2.40 -2.10 -2.02
C GLY A 78 1.38 -2.46 -0.95
N GLY A 79 0.35 -1.63 -0.78
CA GLY A 79 -0.70 -1.98 0.16
C GLY A 79 -1.84 -0.99 0.23
N PHE A 80 -2.96 -1.46 0.79
CA PHE A 80 -4.23 -0.76 0.90
C PHE A 80 -4.45 -0.28 2.33
N SER A 81 -4.69 1.01 2.53
CA SER A 81 -5.05 1.60 3.83
C SER A 81 -4.03 1.21 4.94
N LEU A 82 -4.36 0.34 5.87
CA LEU A 82 -3.40 -0.22 6.84
C LEU A 82 -2.18 -0.83 6.13
N GLY A 83 -2.41 -1.59 5.05
CA GLY A 83 -1.34 -2.17 4.24
C GLY A 83 -0.43 -1.13 3.62
N ALA A 84 -0.95 0.05 3.26
CA ALA A 84 -0.13 1.17 2.80
C ALA A 84 0.81 1.69 3.90
N ALA A 85 0.34 1.76 5.15
CA ALA A 85 1.18 2.13 6.28
C ALA A 85 2.29 1.08 6.53
N LEU A 86 1.98 -0.21 6.36
CA LEU A 86 2.97 -1.28 6.45
C LEU A 86 3.97 -1.23 5.28
N ALA A 87 3.49 -1.07 4.04
CA ALA A 87 4.32 -0.94 2.84
C ALA A 87 5.29 0.25 2.95
N GLN A 88 4.81 1.40 3.41
CA GLN A 88 5.62 2.58 3.69
C GLN A 88 6.71 2.30 4.74
N GLN A 89 6.40 1.55 5.78
CA GLN A 89 7.36 1.18 6.81
C GLN A 89 8.44 0.24 6.26
N MET A 90 8.07 -0.71 5.40
CA MET A 90 9.01 -1.59 4.71
C MET A 90 9.88 -0.81 3.73
N GLY A 91 9.29 0.01 2.86
CA GLY A 91 10.02 0.85 1.91
C GLY A 91 11.03 1.80 2.56
N LYS A 92 10.76 2.22 3.79
CA LYS A 92 11.63 3.10 4.57
C LYS A 92 12.81 2.36 5.21
N ASN A 93 12.68 1.07 5.54
CA ASN A 93 13.60 0.36 6.41
C ASN A 93 14.17 -0.96 5.83
N ASP A 94 13.50 -1.59 4.87
CA ASP A 94 14.01 -2.82 4.26
C ASP A 94 15.02 -2.47 3.15
N PRO A 95 16.28 -2.94 3.22
CA PRO A 95 17.30 -2.62 2.21
C PRO A 95 16.98 -3.21 0.83
N ARG A 96 16.08 -4.19 0.74
CA ARG A 96 15.63 -4.81 -0.53
C ARG A 96 14.56 -4.01 -1.24
N ALA A 97 14.02 -2.94 -0.60
CA ALA A 97 12.99 -2.11 -1.20
C ALA A 97 13.51 -1.38 -2.44
N ARG A 98 12.75 -1.47 -3.55
CA ARG A 98 12.99 -0.76 -4.81
C ARG A 98 11.92 0.25 -5.14
N GLY A 99 10.75 0.14 -4.55
CA GLY A 99 9.64 1.06 -4.75
C GLY A 99 8.54 0.85 -3.74
N VAL A 100 7.66 1.84 -3.61
CA VAL A 100 6.50 1.78 -2.71
C VAL A 100 5.25 2.25 -3.43
N LEU A 101 4.17 1.46 -3.34
CA LEU A 101 2.83 1.77 -3.83
C LEU A 101 1.86 1.93 -2.65
N LEU A 102 1.30 3.11 -2.49
CA LEU A 102 0.40 3.42 -1.40
C LEU A 102 -1.02 3.63 -1.95
N PHE A 103 -1.92 2.71 -1.63
CA PHE A 103 -3.33 2.77 -2.02
C PHE A 103 -4.17 3.16 -0.81
N HIS A 104 -4.87 4.29 -0.88
CA HIS A 104 -5.83 4.74 0.14
C HIS A 104 -5.26 4.95 1.54
N GLY A 105 -3.95 5.14 1.67
CA GLY A 105 -3.31 5.28 2.97
C GLY A 105 -1.86 5.69 2.88
N GLY A 106 -1.21 5.77 4.03
CA GLY A 106 0.17 6.21 4.14
C GLY A 106 0.31 7.72 4.36
N GLY A 107 1.55 8.19 4.25
CA GLY A 107 1.92 9.56 4.62
C GLY A 107 2.48 9.65 6.05
N PHE A 108 3.03 10.80 6.40
CA PHE A 108 3.64 11.03 7.71
C PHE A 108 3.08 12.28 8.39
N PRO A 109 2.85 12.25 9.71
CA PRO A 109 2.40 13.44 10.44
C PRO A 109 3.49 14.52 10.57
N LYS A 110 4.75 14.15 10.35
CA LYS A 110 5.92 15.05 10.32
C LYS A 110 7.00 14.46 9.42
N PRO A 111 7.90 15.30 8.86
CA PRO A 111 9.00 14.81 8.03
C PRO A 111 9.83 13.74 8.75
N THR A 112 10.18 12.70 8.02
CA THR A 112 10.97 11.57 8.51
C THR A 112 12.04 11.19 7.50
N ARG A 113 13.02 10.37 7.93
CA ARG A 113 13.99 9.82 7.01
C ARG A 113 13.28 8.89 6.01
N TRP A 114 13.53 9.10 4.73
CA TRP A 114 13.17 8.18 3.67
C TRP A 114 14.44 7.52 3.11
N GLN A 115 14.31 6.34 2.50
CA GLN A 115 15.43 5.62 1.91
C GLN A 115 15.74 6.20 0.53
N ALA A 116 17.00 6.57 0.30
CA ALA A 116 17.44 7.06 -0.99
C ALA A 116 17.30 5.97 -2.08
N GLY A 117 16.85 6.37 -3.27
CA GLY A 117 16.67 5.46 -4.40
C GLY A 117 15.41 4.60 -4.34
N VAL A 118 14.54 4.79 -3.34
CA VAL A 118 13.25 4.08 -3.23
C VAL A 118 12.11 5.04 -3.59
N PRO A 119 11.66 5.08 -4.85
CA PRO A 119 10.55 5.94 -5.26
C PRO A 119 9.23 5.51 -4.63
N VAL A 120 8.31 6.45 -4.50
CA VAL A 120 6.98 6.22 -3.95
C VAL A 120 5.91 6.82 -4.83
N GLN A 121 4.85 6.05 -5.03
CA GLN A 121 3.62 6.49 -5.69
C GLN A 121 2.43 6.29 -4.75
N ALA A 122 1.57 7.30 -4.60
CA ALA A 122 0.45 7.28 -3.67
C ALA A 122 -0.88 7.66 -4.34
N HIS A 123 -1.97 7.02 -3.93
CA HIS A 123 -3.30 7.16 -4.53
C HIS A 123 -4.37 7.36 -3.46
N PHE A 124 -5.18 8.43 -3.59
CA PHE A 124 -6.23 8.78 -2.62
C PHE A 124 -7.48 9.32 -3.31
N ALA A 125 -8.64 9.13 -2.68
CA ALA A 125 -9.80 9.93 -3.02
C ALA A 125 -9.66 11.35 -2.44
N VAL A 126 -10.19 12.34 -3.17
CA VAL A 126 -10.07 13.77 -2.78
C VAL A 126 -10.69 14.03 -1.42
N ASP A 127 -11.89 13.51 -1.18
CA ASP A 127 -12.72 13.78 -0.01
C ASP A 127 -12.72 12.60 0.99
N ASP A 128 -11.73 11.68 0.90
CA ASP A 128 -11.60 10.54 1.80
C ASP A 128 -11.44 11.00 3.26
N SER A 129 -12.41 10.65 4.10
CA SER A 129 -12.45 11.03 5.52
C SER A 129 -11.39 10.34 6.37
N TRP A 130 -10.81 9.24 5.88
CA TRP A 130 -9.68 8.56 6.54
C TRP A 130 -8.33 9.20 6.25
N ARG A 131 -8.28 10.07 5.25
CA ARG A 131 -7.03 10.78 4.90
C ARG A 131 -6.75 11.90 5.90
N THR A 132 -5.61 11.83 6.56
CA THR A 132 -5.15 12.93 7.44
C THR A 132 -4.53 14.05 6.60
N PRO A 133 -5.03 15.27 6.64
CA PRO A 133 -4.46 16.40 5.90
C PRO A 133 -2.97 16.62 6.20
N GLY A 134 -2.19 16.95 5.18
CA GLY A 134 -0.77 17.28 5.30
C GLY A 134 0.19 16.07 5.35
N THR A 135 -0.32 14.85 5.53
CA THR A 135 0.54 13.67 5.66
C THR A 135 1.20 13.26 4.35
N ILE A 136 0.53 13.47 3.23
CA ILE A 136 1.06 13.18 1.90
C ILE A 136 2.13 14.19 1.51
N GLU A 137 1.87 15.46 1.72
CA GLU A 137 2.85 16.54 1.47
C GLU A 137 4.12 16.28 2.28
N THR A 138 3.99 15.81 3.50
CA THR A 138 5.12 15.45 4.38
C THR A 138 5.87 14.22 3.87
N LEU A 139 5.17 13.24 3.29
CA LEU A 139 5.81 12.09 2.63
C LEU A 139 6.59 12.56 1.40
N MET A 140 5.96 13.39 0.53
CA MET A 140 6.62 13.95 -0.66
C MET A 140 7.88 14.73 -0.27
N GLU A 141 7.81 15.55 0.76
CA GLU A 141 8.95 16.30 1.30
C GLU A 141 10.06 15.35 1.79
N SER A 142 9.70 14.29 2.50
CA SER A 142 10.64 13.30 3.03
C SER A 142 11.38 12.56 1.90
N ALA A 143 10.66 12.17 0.84
CA ALA A 143 11.24 11.55 -0.34
C ALA A 143 12.13 12.51 -1.12
N ALA A 144 11.70 13.76 -1.31
CA ALA A 144 12.50 14.79 -2.00
C ALA A 144 13.82 15.07 -1.25
N LYS A 145 13.81 15.12 0.08
CA LYS A 145 15.01 15.26 0.92
C LYS A 145 15.97 14.08 0.78
N ALA A 146 15.45 12.89 0.49
CA ALA A 146 16.25 11.69 0.20
C ALA A 146 16.74 11.64 -1.26
N GLY A 147 16.40 12.63 -2.10
CA GLY A 147 16.76 12.65 -3.51
C GLY A 147 16.04 11.59 -4.34
N THR A 148 14.86 11.16 -3.92
CA THR A 148 14.10 10.11 -4.59
C THR A 148 12.80 10.65 -5.21
N GLN A 149 12.30 9.97 -6.23
CA GLN A 149 11.05 10.36 -6.89
C GLN A 149 9.85 10.04 -5.99
N ALA A 150 8.91 10.97 -5.94
CA ALA A 150 7.65 10.80 -5.25
C ALA A 150 6.54 11.45 -6.06
N GLU A 151 5.45 10.72 -6.22
CA GLU A 151 4.26 11.20 -6.94
C GLU A 151 2.99 10.76 -6.20
N TYR A 152 1.94 11.55 -6.30
CA TYR A 152 0.64 11.16 -5.78
C TYR A 152 -0.48 11.57 -6.72
N PHE A 153 -1.56 10.83 -6.67
CA PHE A 153 -2.74 11.02 -7.50
C PHE A 153 -3.99 11.13 -6.64
N LEU A 154 -4.83 12.08 -6.99
CA LEU A 154 -6.12 12.28 -6.37
C LEU A 154 -7.23 11.86 -7.36
N TYR A 155 -8.21 11.13 -6.84
CA TYR A 155 -9.36 10.62 -7.60
C TYR A 155 -10.64 11.24 -7.08
N PRO A 156 -11.65 11.48 -7.93
CA PRO A 156 -12.91 12.08 -7.51
C PRO A 156 -13.64 11.23 -6.46
N GLY A 157 -14.30 11.89 -5.51
CA GLY A 157 -15.18 11.28 -4.51
C GLY A 157 -14.52 11.07 -3.16
N ASP A 158 -15.26 10.39 -2.31
CA ASP A 158 -15.01 10.18 -0.87
C ASP A 158 -14.73 8.73 -0.48
N SER A 159 -14.84 7.81 -1.43
CA SER A 159 -14.74 6.37 -1.18
C SER A 159 -13.33 5.96 -0.78
N HIS A 160 -13.17 5.45 0.46
CA HIS A 160 -11.85 5.12 1.01
C HIS A 160 -11.16 3.99 0.24
N LEU A 161 -11.85 2.86 0.01
CA LEU A 161 -11.29 1.69 -0.69
C LEU A 161 -11.79 1.58 -2.13
N PHE A 162 -11.84 2.71 -2.88
CA PHE A 162 -12.46 2.76 -4.20
C PHE A 162 -11.85 1.79 -5.23
N SER A 163 -10.68 1.26 -5.01
CA SER A 163 -10.07 0.27 -5.91
C SER A 163 -10.20 -1.19 -5.45
N ASP A 164 -10.84 -1.47 -4.32
CA ASP A 164 -11.15 -2.85 -3.92
C ASP A 164 -12.50 -3.29 -4.50
N PRO A 165 -12.53 -4.24 -5.46
CA PRO A 165 -13.74 -4.60 -6.20
C PRO A 165 -14.82 -5.29 -5.35
N THR A 166 -14.51 -5.67 -4.12
CA THR A 166 -15.45 -6.36 -3.22
C THR A 166 -16.07 -5.46 -2.16
N THR A 167 -15.65 -4.19 -2.10
CA THR A 167 -16.21 -3.23 -1.15
C THR A 167 -17.32 -2.38 -1.76
N PRO A 168 -18.26 -1.86 -0.96
CA PRO A 168 -19.23 -0.87 -1.43
C PRO A 168 -18.60 0.43 -1.95
N ASP A 169 -17.37 0.68 -1.56
CA ASP A 169 -16.57 1.84 -1.96
C ASP A 169 -16.10 1.79 -3.40
N TYR A 170 -16.15 0.64 -4.06
CA TYR A 170 -15.58 0.44 -5.39
C TYR A 170 -16.10 1.44 -6.43
N ARG A 171 -15.18 2.04 -7.18
CA ARG A 171 -15.45 2.98 -8.26
C ARG A 171 -14.61 2.59 -9.47
N GLU A 172 -15.23 1.91 -10.43
CA GLU A 172 -14.56 1.26 -11.56
C GLU A 172 -13.62 2.21 -12.33
N ASP A 173 -14.11 3.39 -12.76
CA ASP A 173 -13.31 4.33 -13.53
C ASP A 173 -12.05 4.80 -12.78
N SER A 174 -12.19 5.09 -11.48
CA SER A 174 -11.07 5.49 -10.62
C SER A 174 -10.12 4.34 -10.35
N ALA A 175 -10.65 3.14 -10.15
CA ALA A 175 -9.87 1.92 -9.92
C ALA A 175 -9.02 1.55 -11.14
N GLU A 176 -9.62 1.56 -12.35
CA GLU A 176 -8.91 1.27 -13.58
C GLU A 176 -7.74 2.24 -13.81
N LEU A 177 -7.99 3.54 -13.63
CA LEU A 177 -6.94 4.56 -13.78
C LEU A 177 -5.84 4.41 -12.70
N LEU A 178 -6.21 4.01 -11.48
CA LEU A 178 -5.24 3.72 -10.42
C LEU A 178 -4.36 2.54 -10.82
N TYR A 179 -4.94 1.45 -11.30
CA TYR A 179 -4.19 0.26 -11.68
C TYR A 179 -3.30 0.49 -12.90
N GLU A 180 -3.76 1.26 -13.90
CA GLU A 180 -2.92 1.68 -15.03
C GLU A 180 -1.64 2.39 -14.54
N ARG A 181 -1.79 3.36 -13.63
CA ARG A 181 -0.67 4.10 -13.05
C ARG A 181 0.25 3.24 -12.20
N ALA A 182 -0.34 2.35 -11.40
CA ALA A 182 0.42 1.43 -10.56
C ALA A 182 1.24 0.43 -11.38
N LEU A 183 0.69 -0.09 -12.48
CA LEU A 183 1.40 -0.95 -13.43
C LEU A 183 2.55 -0.19 -14.09
N ALA A 184 2.30 1.04 -14.58
CA ALA A 184 3.36 1.88 -15.14
C ALA A 184 4.47 2.21 -14.13
N PHE A 185 4.15 2.25 -12.84
CA PHE A 185 5.15 2.38 -11.78
C PHE A 185 5.96 1.08 -11.61
N LEU A 186 5.29 -0.08 -11.58
CA LEU A 186 5.94 -1.39 -11.44
C LEU A 186 6.85 -1.73 -12.62
N ASP A 187 6.52 -1.29 -13.83
CA ASP A 187 7.32 -1.50 -15.04
C ASP A 187 8.70 -0.79 -15.01
N ARG A 188 8.94 0.02 -13.99
CA ARG A 188 10.25 0.69 -13.80
C ARG A 188 11.32 -0.24 -13.19
N PHE A 189 10.92 -1.43 -12.70
CA PHE A 189 11.78 -2.34 -11.93
C PHE A 189 11.97 -3.73 -12.55
#